data_223885491e230c1e7b9063b461638e09
#
_entry.id   223885491e230c1e7b9063b461638e09
#
_cell.length_a   1.000
_cell.length_b   1.000
_cell.length_c   1.000
_cell.angle_alpha   90.00
_cell.angle_beta   90.00
_cell.angle_gamma   90.00
#
_symmetry.space_group_name_H-M   'P 1'
#
loop_
_entity.id
_entity.type
_entity.pdbx_description
1 polymer ?
#
loop_
_entity_poly.entity_id
_entity_poly.type
_entity_poly.pdbx_seq_one_letter_code
_entity_poly.pdbx_strand_id
1 'polypeptide(L)'
;LELTPLVVNAEDDAQLERLTLDLVVPLFGMLAALIGVEENELATTGEPEGRPVQSLVTRYERKKVNREACIQLKGARCCVCGFDFAESYGHLGIGYVEIHHTQTLASLGADYCINVATDLEPLCANCHAMAHREEPPVDIDRLRQIVGDRPEAKPI
;
A
#
# COMPACT_ATOMS: atom_id res chain seq x y z
N LEU A 1 -53.97 -26.35 8.67
CA LEU A 1 -53.32 -25.42 7.70
C LEU A 1 -52.83 -26.28 6.55
N GLU A 2 -53.58 -26.29 5.44
CA GLU A 2 -53.11 -26.90 4.20
C GLU A 2 -52.10 -25.97 3.56
N LEU A 3 -50.84 -26.40 3.48
CA LEU A 3 -49.79 -25.70 2.74
C LEU A 3 -49.97 -26.07 1.27
N THR A 4 -50.50 -25.16 0.47
CA THR A 4 -50.52 -25.30 -0.99
C THR A 4 -49.09 -25.14 -1.52
N PRO A 5 -48.53 -26.09 -2.26
CA PRO A 5 -47.18 -25.95 -2.79
C PRO A 5 -47.16 -24.82 -3.79
N LEU A 6 -46.19 -23.88 -3.64
CA LEU A 6 -45.93 -22.84 -4.60
C LEU A 6 -45.26 -23.46 -5.82
N VAL A 7 -46.00 -23.59 -6.93
CA VAL A 7 -45.42 -24.05 -8.20
C VAL A 7 -44.81 -22.86 -8.92
N VAL A 8 -43.50 -22.85 -9.05
CA VAL A 8 -42.74 -21.82 -9.77
C VAL A 8 -42.42 -22.31 -11.16
N ASN A 9 -42.81 -21.58 -12.19
CA ASN A 9 -42.33 -21.82 -13.54
C ASN A 9 -40.97 -21.14 -13.69
N ALA A 10 -39.90 -21.92 -13.73
CA ALA A 10 -38.50 -21.41 -13.84
C ALA A 10 -38.16 -20.74 -15.20
N GLU A 11 -39.08 -20.79 -16.18
CA GLU A 11 -38.94 -20.13 -17.46
C GLU A 11 -39.63 -18.74 -17.52
N ASP A 12 -40.34 -18.36 -16.44
CA ASP A 12 -41.00 -17.05 -16.35
C ASP A 12 -40.14 -16.07 -15.51
N ASP A 13 -39.34 -15.27 -16.16
CA ASP A 13 -38.46 -14.29 -15.54
C ASP A 13 -39.22 -13.30 -14.64
N ALA A 14 -40.41 -12.87 -15.02
CA ALA A 14 -41.22 -11.93 -14.22
C ALA A 14 -41.72 -12.59 -12.93
N GLN A 15 -42.02 -13.87 -12.96
CA GLN A 15 -42.43 -14.65 -11.76
C GLN A 15 -41.23 -14.90 -10.83
N LEU A 16 -40.06 -15.16 -11.39
CA LEU A 16 -38.79 -15.29 -10.65
C LEU A 16 -38.38 -14.00 -9.96
N GLU A 17 -38.49 -12.88 -10.66
CA GLU A 17 -38.18 -11.56 -10.11
C GLU A 17 -39.10 -11.20 -8.94
N ARG A 18 -40.43 -11.42 -9.07
CA ARG A 18 -41.37 -11.22 -7.96
C ARG A 18 -41.07 -12.10 -6.76
N LEU A 19 -40.79 -13.38 -6.99
CA LEU A 19 -40.44 -14.31 -5.90
C LEU A 19 -39.15 -13.88 -5.21
N THR A 20 -38.17 -13.40 -5.97
CA THR A 20 -36.92 -12.89 -5.40
C THR A 20 -37.19 -11.67 -4.51
N LEU A 21 -37.93 -10.71 -4.98
CA LEU A 21 -38.22 -9.48 -4.23
C LEU A 21 -39.16 -9.69 -3.04
N ASP A 22 -40.19 -10.53 -3.20
CA ASP A 22 -41.25 -10.66 -2.20
C ASP A 22 -40.95 -11.74 -1.13
N LEU A 23 -40.07 -12.68 -1.43
CA LEU A 23 -39.78 -13.81 -0.52
C LEU A 23 -38.29 -13.91 -0.18
N VAL A 24 -37.41 -13.97 -1.20
CA VAL A 24 -35.99 -14.25 -0.98
C VAL A 24 -35.32 -13.09 -0.28
N VAL A 25 -35.50 -11.86 -0.77
CA VAL A 25 -34.86 -10.66 -0.18
C VAL A 25 -35.31 -10.42 1.27
N PRO A 26 -36.62 -10.46 1.63
CA PRO A 26 -37.03 -10.33 3.02
C PRO A 26 -36.51 -11.44 3.91
N LEU A 27 -36.49 -12.69 3.42
CA LEU A 27 -36.00 -13.83 4.19
C LEU A 27 -34.49 -13.66 4.50
N PHE A 28 -33.68 -13.26 3.52
CA PHE A 28 -32.25 -12.98 3.76
C PHE A 28 -32.05 -11.78 4.68
N GLY A 29 -32.88 -10.73 4.58
CA GLY A 29 -32.85 -9.60 5.51
C GLY A 29 -33.14 -10.00 6.95
N MET A 30 -34.16 -10.84 7.15
CA MET A 30 -34.47 -11.41 8.49
C MET A 30 -33.32 -12.29 9.01
N LEU A 31 -32.73 -13.11 8.16
CA LEU A 31 -31.61 -13.96 8.53
C LEU A 31 -30.37 -13.13 8.89
N ALA A 32 -30.05 -12.12 8.11
CA ALA A 32 -28.95 -11.20 8.38
C ALA A 32 -29.12 -10.48 9.73
N ALA A 33 -30.34 -10.02 10.03
CA ALA A 33 -30.66 -9.41 11.32
C ALA A 33 -30.52 -10.41 12.49
N LEU A 34 -30.91 -11.67 12.29
CA LEU A 34 -30.80 -12.74 13.31
C LEU A 34 -29.35 -13.11 13.64
N ILE A 35 -28.46 -13.11 12.63
CA ILE A 35 -27.04 -13.44 12.81
C ILE A 35 -26.18 -12.21 13.11
N GLY A 36 -26.80 -11.03 13.23
CA GLY A 36 -26.08 -9.77 13.57
C GLY A 36 -25.17 -9.26 12.45
N VAL A 37 -25.51 -9.56 11.19
CA VAL A 37 -24.84 -8.90 10.06
C VAL A 37 -25.35 -7.46 10.01
N GLU A 38 -24.61 -6.55 10.63
CA GLU A 38 -24.84 -5.12 10.45
C GLU A 38 -24.34 -4.73 9.06
N GLU A 39 -25.21 -4.09 8.27
CA GLU A 39 -24.75 -3.34 7.11
C GLU A 39 -23.88 -2.19 7.63
N ASN A 40 -22.56 -2.35 7.52
CA ASN A 40 -21.64 -1.25 7.77
C ASN A 40 -21.84 -0.23 6.64
N GLU A 41 -22.78 0.70 6.84
CA GLU A 41 -22.77 1.91 6.02
C GLU A 41 -21.40 2.56 6.19
N LEU A 42 -20.65 2.67 5.09
CA LEU A 42 -19.37 3.39 5.09
C LEU A 42 -19.63 4.79 5.63
N ALA A 43 -19.18 5.03 6.85
CA ALA A 43 -19.28 6.35 7.46
C ALA A 43 -18.53 7.34 6.56
N THR A 44 -19.29 8.21 5.88
CA THR A 44 -18.73 9.25 5.00
C THR A 44 -18.24 10.46 5.79
N THR A 45 -18.59 10.55 7.07
CA THR A 45 -18.07 11.54 8.02
C THR A 45 -16.86 10.99 8.76
N GLY A 46 -15.68 11.57 8.50
CA GLY A 46 -14.45 11.25 9.22
C GLY A 46 -14.44 11.80 10.65
N GLU A 47 -13.53 11.30 11.47
CA GLU A 47 -13.26 11.84 12.80
C GLU A 47 -12.47 13.16 12.71
N PRO A 48 -12.61 14.07 13.71
CA PRO A 48 -11.87 15.31 13.75
C PRO A 48 -10.36 15.07 13.80
N GLU A 49 -9.62 15.66 12.86
CA GLU A 49 -8.16 15.60 12.79
C GLU A 49 -7.53 16.98 13.09
N GLY A 50 -6.21 17.04 13.12
CA GLY A 50 -5.46 18.30 13.20
C GLY A 50 -5.03 18.71 14.61
N ARG A 51 -5.21 17.87 15.63
CA ARG A 51 -4.62 18.13 16.95
C ARG A 51 -3.10 18.00 16.90
N PRO A 52 -2.32 18.98 17.41
CA PRO A 52 -0.88 18.85 17.45
C PRO A 52 -0.46 17.70 18.35
N VAL A 53 0.32 16.77 17.81
CA VAL A 53 0.91 15.65 18.55
C VAL A 53 2.40 15.88 18.66
N GLN A 54 2.94 15.93 19.87
CA GLN A 54 4.37 15.96 20.12
C GLN A 54 4.87 14.54 20.33
N SER A 55 5.86 14.11 19.55
CA SER A 55 6.52 12.83 19.75
C SER A 55 8.03 13.03 19.89
N LEU A 56 8.64 12.33 20.85
CA LEU A 56 10.09 12.26 20.99
C LEU A 56 10.59 11.16 20.03
N VAL A 57 11.29 11.59 18.96
CA VAL A 57 11.86 10.67 17.97
C VAL A 57 13.37 10.83 17.95
N THR A 58 14.11 9.75 18.14
CA THR A 58 15.57 9.72 17.93
C THR A 58 15.83 9.80 16.43
N ARG A 59 16.48 10.88 15.99
CA ARG A 59 16.92 11.03 14.60
C ARG A 59 18.42 10.89 14.52
N TYR A 60 18.88 10.03 13.60
CA TYR A 60 20.29 9.92 13.27
C TYR A 60 20.67 11.00 12.24
N GLU A 61 21.85 11.57 12.39
CA GLU A 61 22.38 12.55 11.44
C GLU A 61 22.61 11.88 10.08
N ARG A 62 22.06 12.47 9.03
CA ARG A 62 22.28 12.05 7.64
C ARG A 62 23.06 13.13 6.91
N LYS A 63 24.31 12.84 6.58
CA LYS A 63 25.15 13.82 5.91
C LYS A 63 24.73 13.98 4.44
N LYS A 64 24.47 15.24 4.03
CA LYS A 64 24.10 15.61 2.67
C LYS A 64 25.12 15.12 1.63
N VAL A 65 26.41 15.15 1.99
CA VAL A 65 27.51 14.68 1.14
C VAL A 65 27.37 13.20 0.75
N ASN A 66 26.89 12.33 1.65
CA ASN A 66 26.70 10.90 1.34
C ASN A 66 25.56 10.70 0.34
N ARG A 67 24.49 11.50 0.46
CA ARG A 67 23.39 11.51 -0.52
C ARG A 67 23.88 11.94 -1.90
N GLU A 68 24.60 13.04 -1.97
CA GLU A 68 25.15 13.56 -3.23
C GLU A 68 26.11 12.58 -3.88
N ALA A 69 27.00 11.96 -3.10
CA ALA A 69 27.92 10.93 -3.57
C ALA A 69 27.18 9.70 -4.10
N CYS A 70 26.10 9.26 -3.43
CA CYS A 70 25.28 8.15 -3.89
C CYS A 70 24.63 8.47 -5.23
N ILE A 71 24.05 9.65 -5.40
CA ILE A 71 23.43 10.08 -6.66
C ILE A 71 24.48 10.19 -7.77
N GLN A 72 25.66 10.71 -7.48
CA GLN A 72 26.75 10.77 -8.46
C GLN A 72 27.21 9.38 -8.91
N LEU A 73 27.28 8.41 -7.97
CA LEU A 73 27.75 7.08 -8.26
C LEU A 73 26.69 6.19 -8.93
N LYS A 74 25.43 6.25 -8.47
CA LYS A 74 24.36 5.34 -8.85
C LYS A 74 23.21 5.96 -9.64
N GLY A 75 23.19 7.29 -9.77
CA GLY A 75 22.11 8.03 -10.41
C GLY A 75 20.93 8.30 -9.47
N ALA A 76 19.90 8.99 -10.01
CA ALA A 76 18.67 9.33 -9.31
C ALA A 76 17.48 8.46 -9.71
N ARG A 77 17.74 7.26 -10.24
CA ARG A 77 16.72 6.26 -10.62
C ARG A 77 16.57 5.20 -9.54
N CYS A 78 15.35 4.80 -9.24
CA CYS A 78 15.08 3.74 -8.26
C CYS A 78 15.74 2.42 -8.68
N CYS A 79 16.60 1.86 -7.85
CA CYS A 79 17.31 0.61 -8.14
C CYS A 79 16.40 -0.64 -8.05
N VAL A 80 15.17 -0.51 -7.54
CA VAL A 80 14.20 -1.59 -7.42
C VAL A 80 13.25 -1.64 -8.62
N CYS A 81 12.51 -0.55 -8.88
CA CYS A 81 11.45 -0.52 -9.89
C CYS A 81 11.81 0.32 -11.13
N GLY A 82 12.99 0.93 -11.18
CA GLY A 82 13.41 1.75 -12.30
C GLY A 82 12.74 3.13 -12.40
N PHE A 83 11.86 3.49 -11.47
CA PHE A 83 11.15 4.77 -11.52
C PHE A 83 12.12 5.96 -11.46
N ASP A 84 11.90 6.93 -12.34
CA ASP A 84 12.67 8.16 -12.42
C ASP A 84 11.74 9.37 -12.27
N PHE A 85 12.03 10.20 -11.26
CA PHE A 85 11.21 11.39 -10.98
C PHE A 85 11.36 12.46 -12.06
N ALA A 86 12.52 12.59 -12.70
CA ALA A 86 12.71 13.56 -13.77
C ALA A 86 11.93 13.18 -15.04
N GLU A 87 11.86 11.88 -15.37
CA GLU A 87 11.02 11.39 -16.47
C GLU A 87 9.53 11.60 -16.19
N SER A 88 9.09 11.41 -14.93
CA SER A 88 7.67 11.46 -14.55
C SER A 88 7.17 12.87 -14.27
N TYR A 89 8.02 13.74 -13.69
CA TYR A 89 7.64 15.06 -13.18
C TYR A 89 8.45 16.22 -13.80
N GLY A 90 9.25 15.95 -14.84
CA GLY A 90 10.06 16.94 -15.51
C GLY A 90 11.04 17.64 -14.56
N HIS A 91 11.12 18.95 -14.64
CA HIS A 91 12.06 19.76 -13.86
C HIS A 91 11.92 19.61 -12.33
N LEU A 92 10.72 19.30 -11.82
CA LEU A 92 10.48 19.09 -10.40
C LEU A 92 11.15 17.83 -9.86
N GLY A 93 11.34 16.84 -10.73
CA GLY A 93 11.92 15.54 -10.36
C GLY A 93 13.44 15.47 -10.51
N ILE A 94 14.10 16.50 -11.08
CA ILE A 94 15.54 16.44 -11.33
C ILE A 94 16.33 16.21 -10.03
N GLY A 95 17.09 15.11 -9.99
CA GLY A 95 17.92 14.72 -8.84
C GLY A 95 17.14 14.31 -7.59
N TYR A 96 15.81 14.18 -7.69
CA TYR A 96 15.00 13.67 -6.58
C TYR A 96 15.01 12.15 -6.56
N VAL A 97 15.44 11.59 -5.44
CA VAL A 97 15.40 10.17 -5.09
C VAL A 97 15.59 10.06 -3.58
N GLU A 98 15.07 9.04 -2.94
CA GLU A 98 15.37 8.78 -1.54
C GLU A 98 16.58 7.85 -1.42
N ILE A 99 17.43 8.07 -0.42
CA ILE A 99 18.60 7.23 -0.18
C ILE A 99 18.30 6.29 0.97
N HIS A 100 18.25 5.02 0.65
CA HIS A 100 18.05 3.93 1.60
C HIS A 100 19.40 3.41 2.11
N HIS A 101 19.48 3.18 3.43
CA HIS A 101 20.63 2.50 4.05
C HIS A 101 20.35 0.99 4.06
N THR A 102 21.23 0.20 3.46
CA THR A 102 21.10 -1.27 3.42
C THR A 102 21.20 -1.89 4.81
N GLN A 103 21.83 -1.18 5.76
CA GLN A 103 21.88 -1.53 7.17
C GLN A 103 21.30 -0.37 7.99
N THR A 104 20.62 -0.69 9.09
CA THR A 104 20.06 0.34 9.96
C THR A 104 21.17 1.15 10.62
N LEU A 105 21.06 2.50 10.60
CA LEU A 105 22.04 3.37 11.26
C LEU A 105 22.19 3.06 12.75
N ALA A 106 21.16 2.48 13.38
CA ALA A 106 21.21 2.03 14.76
C ALA A 106 22.13 0.83 14.99
N SER A 107 22.33 -0.02 13.97
CA SER A 107 23.23 -1.17 14.04
C SER A 107 24.69 -0.81 13.72
N LEU A 108 24.89 0.32 13.06
CA LEU A 108 26.20 0.87 12.74
C LEU A 108 26.67 1.71 13.95
N GLY A 109 27.88 1.48 14.46
CA GLY A 109 28.42 2.30 15.55
C GLY A 109 28.51 3.79 15.18
N ALA A 110 28.56 4.68 16.19
CA ALA A 110 28.59 6.14 15.98
C ALA A 110 29.76 6.63 15.11
N ASP A 111 30.86 5.89 15.10
CA ASP A 111 32.07 6.19 14.32
C ASP A 111 32.15 5.46 12.98
N TYR A 112 31.08 4.78 12.57
CA TYR A 112 31.05 4.08 11.29
C TYR A 112 31.08 5.04 10.11
N CYS A 113 32.06 4.82 9.22
CA CYS A 113 32.13 5.57 7.95
C CYS A 113 31.34 4.84 6.88
N ILE A 114 30.28 5.50 6.38
CA ILE A 114 29.43 4.96 5.31
C ILE A 114 30.25 4.71 4.05
N ASN A 115 30.17 3.49 3.53
CA ASN A 115 30.62 3.16 2.19
C ASN A 115 29.50 3.37 1.20
N VAL A 116 29.55 4.45 0.44
CA VAL A 116 28.48 4.87 -0.48
C VAL A 116 28.13 3.80 -1.51
N ALA A 117 29.11 3.00 -1.93
CA ALA A 117 28.90 1.96 -2.95
C ALA A 117 28.08 0.77 -2.44
N THR A 118 28.23 0.39 -1.18
CA THR A 118 27.62 -0.81 -0.58
C THR A 118 26.47 -0.53 0.36
N ASP A 119 26.52 0.61 1.07
CA ASP A 119 25.62 0.87 2.17
C ASP A 119 24.42 1.75 1.80
N LEU A 120 24.46 2.36 0.61
CA LEU A 120 23.45 3.29 0.15
C LEU A 120 22.86 2.88 -1.20
N GLU A 121 21.52 2.88 -1.27
CA GLU A 121 20.77 2.57 -2.49
C GLU A 121 19.74 3.66 -2.80
N PRO A 122 19.66 4.13 -4.09
CA PRO A 122 18.62 5.08 -4.50
C PRO A 122 17.28 4.36 -4.69
N LEU A 123 16.25 4.82 -4.00
CA LEU A 123 14.88 4.30 -4.07
C LEU A 123 13.89 5.43 -4.39
N CYS A 124 12.80 5.10 -5.10
CA CYS A 124 11.64 5.99 -5.12
C CYS A 124 10.94 5.94 -3.76
N ALA A 125 10.12 6.96 -3.47
CA ALA A 125 9.40 7.07 -2.19
C ALA A 125 8.56 5.82 -1.88
N ASN A 126 7.91 5.22 -2.90
CA ASN A 126 7.11 4.02 -2.72
C ASN A 126 7.97 2.80 -2.33
N CYS A 127 9.06 2.53 -3.05
CA CYS A 127 9.95 1.42 -2.73
C CYS A 127 10.64 1.62 -1.38
N HIS A 128 11.01 2.85 -1.04
CA HIS A 128 11.60 3.18 0.26
C HIS A 128 10.60 2.95 1.41
N ALA A 129 9.36 3.41 1.25
CA ALA A 129 8.31 3.13 2.23
C ALA A 129 8.06 1.62 2.40
N MET A 130 8.08 0.86 1.28
CA MET A 130 7.88 -0.60 1.34
C MET A 130 9.08 -1.33 1.97
N ALA A 131 10.31 -0.88 1.73
CA ALA A 131 11.50 -1.44 2.39
C ALA A 131 11.40 -1.37 3.92
N HIS A 132 10.77 -0.32 4.44
CA HIS A 132 10.59 -0.11 5.89
C HIS A 132 9.28 -0.67 6.46
N ARG A 133 8.59 -1.57 5.75
CA ARG A 133 7.36 -2.23 6.27
C ARG A 133 7.65 -3.39 7.23
N GLU A 134 8.86 -3.92 7.21
CA GLU A 134 9.32 -4.99 8.10
C GLU A 134 10.49 -4.48 8.97
N GLU A 135 10.74 -5.15 10.10
CA GLU A 135 11.89 -4.90 10.99
C GLU A 135 12.65 -6.22 11.17
N PRO A 136 13.88 -6.33 10.69
CA PRO A 136 14.67 -5.33 9.95
C PRO A 136 14.10 -5.02 8.58
N PRO A 137 14.51 -3.90 7.93
CA PRO A 137 14.02 -3.51 6.61
C PRO A 137 14.19 -4.61 5.56
N VAL A 138 13.24 -4.69 4.64
CA VAL A 138 13.24 -5.67 3.54
C VAL A 138 14.49 -5.47 2.69
N ASP A 139 15.19 -6.56 2.43
CA ASP A 139 16.36 -6.55 1.54
C ASP A 139 16.00 -6.12 0.12
N ILE A 140 16.93 -5.40 -0.53
CA ILE A 140 16.72 -4.81 -1.87
C ILE A 140 16.44 -5.88 -2.92
N ASP A 141 17.11 -7.02 -2.88
CA ASP A 141 16.92 -8.09 -3.87
C ASP A 141 15.56 -8.77 -3.69
N ARG A 142 15.15 -8.98 -2.44
CA ARG A 142 13.79 -9.46 -2.13
C ARG A 142 12.73 -8.46 -2.61
N LEU A 143 12.96 -7.16 -2.41
CA LEU A 143 12.03 -6.12 -2.87
C LEU A 143 11.95 -6.06 -4.40
N ARG A 144 13.07 -6.27 -5.12
CA ARG A 144 13.10 -6.41 -6.58
C ARG A 144 12.27 -7.60 -7.06
N GLN A 145 12.37 -8.76 -6.40
CA GLN A 145 11.57 -9.94 -6.72
C GLN A 145 10.08 -9.65 -6.56
N ILE A 146 9.66 -9.09 -5.42
CA ILE A 146 8.27 -8.73 -5.15
C ILE A 146 7.72 -7.77 -6.22
N VAL A 147 8.53 -6.80 -6.65
CA VAL A 147 8.12 -5.82 -7.67
C VAL A 147 8.09 -6.45 -9.07
N GLY A 148 9.05 -7.36 -9.38
CA GLY A 148 9.11 -8.06 -10.67
C GLY A 148 7.99 -9.08 -10.87
N ASP A 149 7.55 -9.73 -9.81
CA ASP A 149 6.47 -10.74 -9.82
C ASP A 149 5.06 -10.12 -9.87
N ARG A 150 4.94 -8.79 -9.92
CA ARG A 150 3.62 -8.15 -10.02
C ARG A 150 2.95 -8.51 -11.36
N PRO A 151 1.68 -8.97 -11.34
CA PRO A 151 0.87 -9.00 -12.55
C PRO A 151 0.79 -7.57 -13.11
N GLU A 152 0.91 -7.43 -14.43
CA GLU A 152 0.78 -6.13 -15.10
C GLU A 152 -0.46 -5.41 -14.59
N ALA A 153 -0.25 -4.21 -14.03
CA ALA A 153 -1.35 -3.39 -13.54
C ALA A 153 -2.26 -3.07 -14.73
N LYS A 154 -3.52 -3.53 -14.68
CA LYS A 154 -4.51 -3.07 -15.65
C LYS A 154 -4.56 -1.54 -15.60
N PRO A 155 -4.48 -0.84 -16.74
CA PRO A 155 -4.69 0.59 -16.77
C PRO A 155 -6.08 0.90 -16.19
N ILE A 156 -6.13 1.86 -15.27
CA ILE A 156 -7.36 2.40 -14.69
C ILE A 156 -8.05 3.26 -15.75
#